data_6dadb043719a8a7a000f3081878ea618
#
_entry.id   6dadb043719a8a7a000f3081878ea618
#
_cell.length_a   1.000
_cell.length_b   1.000
_cell.length_c   1.000
_cell.angle_alpha   90.00
_cell.angle_beta   90.00
_cell.angle_gamma   90.00
#
_symmetry.space_group_name_H-M   'P 1'
#
loop_
_entity.id
_entity.type
_entity.pdbx_description
1 polymer ?
#
loop_
_entity_poly.entity_id
_entity_poly.type
_entity_poly.pdbx_seq_one_letter_code
_entity_poly.pdbx_strand_id
1 'polypeptide(L)'
;MDWSYRADYMRERHGIEVEWADEAIEDPDAVRIDPDPASRSGQSVRTIGYSTKAGHLVTVITVEESGTTYSVNSWKSNEIDIRRYRKERP
;
A
#
# COMPACT_ATOMS: atom_id res chain seq x y z
N MET A 1 7.54 -4.70 -8.14
CA MET A 1 7.18 -3.31 -7.85
C MET A 1 8.44 -2.45 -7.73
N ASP A 2 8.39 -1.25 -8.24
CA ASP A 2 9.55 -0.35 -8.25
C ASP A 2 9.50 0.61 -7.05
N TRP A 3 10.55 0.55 -6.22
CA TRP A 3 10.70 1.38 -5.02
C TRP A 3 11.84 2.40 -5.15
N SER A 4 12.44 2.54 -6.35
CA SER A 4 13.68 3.28 -6.54
C SER A 4 13.64 4.72 -6.02
N TYR A 5 12.50 5.36 -6.04
CA TYR A 5 12.40 6.78 -5.66
C TYR A 5 11.87 7.01 -4.26
N ARG A 6 11.22 6.02 -3.64
CA ARG A 6 10.43 6.28 -2.44
C ARG A 6 10.81 5.43 -1.24
N ALA A 7 11.70 4.46 -1.39
CA ALA A 7 12.06 3.57 -0.29
C ALA A 7 12.62 4.34 0.91
N ASP A 8 13.57 5.23 0.68
CA ASP A 8 14.16 6.03 1.76
C ASP A 8 13.15 6.98 2.39
N TYR A 9 12.31 7.62 1.57
CA TYR A 9 11.25 8.49 2.06
C TYR A 9 10.30 7.75 2.99
N MET A 10 9.86 6.57 2.61
CA MET A 10 8.94 5.77 3.43
C MET A 10 9.59 5.35 4.75
N ARG A 11 10.85 4.94 4.69
CA ARG A 11 11.60 4.52 5.88
C ARG A 11 11.77 5.67 6.87
N GLU A 12 12.14 6.83 6.38
CA GLU A 12 12.36 8.02 7.21
C GLU A 12 11.08 8.64 7.73
N ARG A 13 10.07 8.71 6.88
CA ARG A 13 8.83 9.44 7.17
C ARG A 13 7.79 8.59 7.88
N HIS A 14 7.64 7.34 7.49
CA HIS A 14 6.59 6.45 7.98
C HIS A 14 7.09 5.22 8.73
N GLY A 15 8.39 5.00 8.75
CA GLY A 15 8.96 3.81 9.39
C GLY A 15 8.59 2.51 8.70
N ILE A 16 8.29 2.55 7.40
CA ILE A 16 7.87 1.38 6.64
C ILE A 16 9.05 0.86 5.82
N GLU A 17 9.36 -0.42 5.99
CA GLU A 17 10.34 -1.11 5.16
C GLU A 17 9.69 -1.59 3.86
N VAL A 18 10.47 -1.64 2.79
CA VAL A 18 9.99 -2.08 1.47
C VAL A 18 9.40 -3.48 1.54
N GLU A 19 10.01 -4.39 2.29
CA GLU A 19 9.53 -5.76 2.42
C GLU A 19 8.14 -5.83 3.04
N TRP A 20 7.82 -4.92 3.96
CA TRP A 20 6.50 -4.88 4.58
C TRP A 20 5.42 -4.48 3.58
N ALA A 21 5.73 -3.51 2.72
CA ALA A 21 4.80 -3.08 1.69
C ALA A 21 4.62 -4.17 0.63
N ASP A 22 5.68 -4.86 0.25
CA ASP A 22 5.60 -5.97 -0.70
C ASP A 22 4.75 -7.11 -0.12
N GLU A 23 4.91 -7.44 1.16
CA GLU A 23 4.08 -8.44 1.81
C GLU A 23 2.60 -8.05 1.82
N ALA A 24 2.32 -6.77 2.09
CA ALA A 24 0.94 -6.28 2.08
C ALA A 24 0.29 -6.46 0.71
N ILE A 25 1.01 -6.18 -0.35
CA ILE A 25 0.50 -6.34 -1.71
C ILE A 25 0.29 -7.82 -2.06
N GLU A 26 1.12 -8.69 -1.54
CA GLU A 26 1.04 -10.13 -1.78
C GLU A 26 0.07 -10.85 -0.85
N ASP A 27 -0.47 -10.18 0.17
CA ASP A 27 -1.47 -10.75 1.06
C ASP A 27 -2.66 -11.26 0.24
N PRO A 28 -3.02 -12.56 0.33
CA PRO A 28 -4.15 -13.10 -0.42
C PRO A 28 -5.48 -12.43 -0.08
N ASP A 29 -5.59 -11.82 1.09
CA ASP A 29 -6.79 -11.09 1.52
C ASP A 29 -6.67 -9.58 1.26
N ALA A 30 -5.62 -9.12 0.59
CA ALA A 30 -5.42 -7.69 0.35
C ALA A 30 -6.62 -7.06 -0.35
N VAL A 31 -6.98 -5.87 0.12
CA VAL A 31 -8.06 -5.07 -0.46
C VAL A 31 -7.44 -4.04 -1.38
N ARG A 32 -7.88 -4.03 -2.63
CA ARG A 32 -7.40 -3.08 -3.62
C ARG A 32 -8.52 -2.12 -4.00
N ILE A 33 -8.28 -0.83 -3.85
CA ILE A 33 -9.24 0.22 -4.18
C ILE A 33 -8.68 1.02 -5.36
N ASP A 34 -9.34 0.90 -6.50
CA ASP A 34 -8.92 1.51 -7.76
C ASP A 34 -10.06 2.34 -8.36
N PRO A 35 -9.93 3.66 -8.48
CA PRO A 35 -8.82 4.47 -7.97
C PRO A 35 -8.88 4.70 -6.47
N ASP A 36 -7.74 5.11 -5.89
CA ASP A 36 -7.69 5.52 -4.49
C ASP A 36 -8.62 6.72 -4.28
N PRO A 37 -9.51 6.67 -3.26
CA PRO A 37 -10.44 7.78 -3.01
C PRO A 37 -9.76 9.12 -2.77
N ALA A 38 -8.52 9.12 -2.29
CA ALA A 38 -7.75 10.34 -2.06
C ALA A 38 -6.92 10.77 -3.27
N SER A 39 -6.98 10.04 -4.38
CA SER A 39 -6.20 10.37 -5.58
C SER A 39 -6.79 11.55 -6.31
N ARG A 40 -5.98 12.60 -6.50
CA ARG A 40 -6.40 13.78 -7.26
C ARG A 40 -6.45 13.53 -8.75
N SER A 41 -5.54 12.69 -9.25
CA SER A 41 -5.46 12.37 -10.68
C SER A 41 -6.37 11.21 -11.09
N GLY A 42 -6.85 10.43 -10.12
CA GLY A 42 -7.60 9.21 -10.39
C GLY A 42 -6.73 8.06 -10.87
N GLN A 43 -5.41 8.19 -10.79
CA GLN A 43 -4.45 7.19 -11.31
C GLN A 43 -3.81 6.35 -10.21
N SER A 44 -3.94 6.75 -8.96
CA SER A 44 -3.37 6.01 -7.84
C SER A 44 -4.28 4.87 -7.41
N VAL A 45 -3.69 3.79 -6.96
CA VAL A 45 -4.40 2.62 -6.43
C VAL A 45 -3.98 2.42 -4.99
N ARG A 46 -4.95 2.18 -4.11
CA ARG A 46 -4.70 1.88 -2.70
C ARG A 46 -4.81 0.38 -2.49
N THR A 47 -3.77 -0.21 -1.91
CA THR A 47 -3.79 -1.61 -1.49
C THR A 47 -3.60 -1.68 0.01
N ILE A 48 -4.48 -2.39 0.70
CA ILE A 48 -4.41 -2.58 2.14
C ILE A 48 -4.18 -4.08 2.38
N GLY A 49 -3.08 -4.43 3.00
CA GLY A 49 -2.75 -5.82 3.24
C GLY A 49 -1.98 -6.01 4.53
N TYR A 50 -1.84 -7.26 4.94
CA TYR A 50 -1.14 -7.61 6.17
C TYR A 50 0.32 -7.96 5.89
N SER A 51 1.22 -7.41 6.68
CA SER A 51 2.64 -7.76 6.65
C SER A 51 2.96 -8.59 7.88
N THR A 52 3.43 -9.81 7.68
CA THR A 52 3.83 -10.69 8.78
C THR A 52 5.09 -10.15 9.47
N LYS A 53 6.00 -9.57 8.72
CA LYS A 53 7.23 -8.99 9.27
C LYS A 53 6.94 -7.76 10.12
N ALA A 54 6.00 -6.92 9.67
CA ALA A 54 5.61 -5.73 10.42
C ALA A 54 4.68 -6.07 11.59
N GLY A 55 3.89 -7.12 11.46
CA GLY A 55 2.90 -7.50 12.46
C GLY A 55 1.64 -6.65 12.47
N HIS A 56 1.35 -5.94 11.37
CA HIS A 56 0.17 -5.09 11.25
C HIS A 56 -0.20 -4.88 9.79
N LEU A 57 -1.37 -4.29 9.57
CA LEU A 57 -1.81 -3.90 8.24
C LEU A 57 -1.00 -2.72 7.73
N VAL A 58 -0.68 -2.75 6.44
CA VAL A 58 0.06 -1.71 5.74
C VAL A 58 -0.76 -1.23 4.55
N THR A 59 -0.86 0.08 4.38
CA THR A 59 -1.50 0.70 3.23
C THR A 59 -0.42 1.12 2.25
N VAL A 60 -0.57 0.73 0.99
CA VAL A 60 0.40 1.01 -0.08
C VAL A 60 -0.31 1.75 -1.20
N ILE A 61 0.26 2.86 -1.62
CA ILE A 61 -0.26 3.64 -2.75
C ILE A 61 0.65 3.40 -3.95
N THR A 62 0.05 2.96 -5.05
CA THR A 62 0.80 2.65 -6.28
C THR A 62 0.22 3.40 -7.46
N VAL A 63 1.05 3.58 -8.47
CA VAL A 63 0.66 4.14 -9.77
C VAL A 63 1.22 3.22 -10.84
N GLU A 64 0.41 2.91 -11.84
CA GLU A 64 0.86 2.14 -12.99
C GLU A 64 1.12 3.09 -14.15
N GLU A 65 2.30 2.98 -14.76
CA GLU A 65 2.69 3.82 -15.86
C GLU A 65 3.53 2.98 -16.84
N SER A 66 3.11 2.95 -18.10
CA SER A 66 3.81 2.22 -19.16
C SER A 66 4.08 0.75 -18.81
N GLY A 67 3.11 0.11 -18.17
CA GLY A 67 3.20 -1.31 -17.79
C GLY A 67 4.02 -1.59 -16.54
N THR A 68 4.53 -0.55 -15.89
CA THR A 68 5.29 -0.69 -14.65
C THR A 68 4.49 -0.12 -13.48
N THR A 69 4.43 -0.85 -12.37
CA THR A 69 3.79 -0.40 -11.15
C THR A 69 4.83 0.23 -10.23
N TYR A 70 4.63 1.50 -9.93
CA TYR A 70 5.51 2.26 -9.04
C TYR A 70 4.84 2.45 -7.70
N SER A 71 5.57 2.21 -6.63
CA SER A 71 5.10 2.54 -5.30
C SER A 71 5.45 3.99 -4.99
N VAL A 72 4.45 4.79 -4.64
CA VAL A 72 4.64 6.21 -4.38
C VAL A 72 4.53 6.57 -2.91
N ASN A 73 3.88 5.73 -2.11
CA ASN A 73 3.78 5.95 -0.66
C ASN A 73 3.33 4.69 0.05
N SER A 74 3.60 4.61 1.35
CA SER A 74 3.13 3.52 2.19
C SER A 74 3.16 3.95 3.66
N TRP A 75 2.23 3.43 4.45
CA TRP A 75 2.18 3.71 5.88
C TRP A 75 1.45 2.59 6.62
N LYS A 76 1.61 2.56 7.94
CA LYS A 76 0.81 1.68 8.79
C LYS A 76 -0.66 2.07 8.62
N SER A 77 -1.52 1.11 8.32
CA SER A 77 -2.92 1.37 8.04
C SER A 77 -3.60 2.09 9.19
N ASN A 78 -4.35 3.16 8.87
CA ASN A 78 -5.15 3.88 9.83
C ASN A 78 -6.47 3.13 10.07
N GLU A 79 -7.27 3.65 10.99
CA GLU A 79 -8.51 3.00 11.40
C GLU A 79 -9.51 2.82 10.25
N ILE A 80 -9.57 3.79 9.34
CA ILE A 80 -10.46 3.73 8.18
C ILE A 80 -10.03 2.58 7.26
N ASP A 81 -8.75 2.47 6.98
CA ASP A 81 -8.22 1.41 6.12
C ASP A 81 -8.35 0.03 6.77
N ILE A 82 -8.16 -0.06 8.08
CA ILE A 82 -8.37 -1.30 8.82
C ILE A 82 -9.81 -1.78 8.66
N ARG A 83 -10.77 -0.87 8.74
CA ARG A 83 -12.19 -1.19 8.54
C ARG A 83 -12.46 -1.64 7.11
N ARG A 84 -11.84 -1.01 6.12
CA ARG A 84 -11.96 -1.41 4.72
C ARG A 84 -11.46 -2.83 4.51
N TYR A 85 -10.32 -3.16 5.09
CA TYR A 85 -9.74 -4.49 4.99
C TYR A 85 -10.67 -5.54 5.59
N ARG A 86 -11.20 -5.29 6.78
CA ARG A 86 -12.10 -6.22 7.46
C ARG A 86 -13.43 -6.41 6.74
N LYS A 87 -13.95 -5.35 6.15
CA LYS A 87 -15.25 -5.36 5.47
C LYS A 87 -15.19 -6.03 4.10
N GLU A 88 -14.13 -5.77 3.34
CA GLU A 88 -14.02 -6.19 1.94
C GLU A 88 -13.38 -7.56 1.75
N ARG A 89 -12.68 -8.06 2.75
CA ARG A 89 -12.01 -9.35 2.59
C ARG A 89 -13.03 -10.48 2.56
N PRO A 90 -12.76 -11.52 1.73
CA PRO A 90 -13.68 -12.64 1.57
C PRO A 90 -13.87 -13.46 2.83
#